data_5607c77ff3e9d2bb8fa9921ee32f7e63
#
_entry.id   5607c77ff3e9d2bb8fa9921ee32f7e63
#
_cell.length_a   1.000
_cell.length_b   1.000
_cell.length_c   1.000
_cell.angle_alpha   90.00
_cell.angle_beta   90.00
_cell.angle_gamma   90.00
#
_symmetry.space_group_name_H-M   'P 1'
#
loop_
_entity.id
_entity.type
_entity.pdbx_description
1 polymer ?
#
loop_
_entity_poly.entity_id
_entity_poly.type
_entity_poly.pdbx_seq_one_letter_code
_entity_poly.pdbx_strand_id
1 'polypeptide(L)'
;QQTEAISCEKRILPIIESSCARCHTGDAPGTTHALLETASDVSAYAFAVSAVVEAGVMPPWPASNLSVPFEHDWSLSQQDREAVIQWARSGGSIDIEPSTKIAASEEVHHLADFDQEMFPIGNYDGEKGQSDEYRCFIYDPQLTERKYLVGYEFIPDQTEVVHHLVGYRVPKELRESADLKNFSDGQGGWSCFGGTGLGGSQIGTLNQMITLWGPGTGAVEYHHGHGLIMEPGDFFVMQIHYHYDVEAPADNSSFRAKWSTDESIIPVELIQYFAPAEIPCS
;
A
#
# COMPACT_ATOMS: atom_id res chain seq x y z
N GLN A 1 -0.46 18.57 -42.21
CA GLN A 1 -1.54 17.75 -41.61
C GLN A 1 -1.80 18.36 -40.24
N GLN A 2 -2.99 18.95 -40.02
CA GLN A 2 -3.42 19.32 -38.68
C GLN A 2 -3.63 18.01 -37.93
N THR A 3 -2.80 17.73 -36.94
CA THR A 3 -3.06 16.66 -35.95
C THR A 3 -4.36 17.06 -35.25
N GLU A 4 -5.36 16.20 -35.34
CA GLU A 4 -6.61 16.38 -34.62
C GLU A 4 -6.32 16.51 -33.13
N ALA A 5 -6.94 17.50 -32.47
CA ALA A 5 -6.71 17.72 -31.04
C ALA A 5 -7.17 16.52 -30.24
N ILE A 6 -6.37 16.08 -29.29
CA ILE A 6 -6.75 14.95 -28.43
C ILE A 6 -7.86 15.41 -27.50
N SER A 7 -9.02 14.71 -27.53
CA SER A 7 -10.15 14.98 -26.66
C SER A 7 -9.79 14.66 -25.22
N CYS A 8 -10.00 15.62 -24.33
CA CYS A 8 -9.85 15.41 -22.90
C CYS A 8 -10.91 14.41 -22.39
N GLU A 9 -12.18 14.67 -22.68
CA GLU A 9 -13.30 13.83 -22.25
C GLU A 9 -13.16 12.37 -22.68
N LYS A 10 -12.85 12.13 -23.95
CA LYS A 10 -12.89 10.78 -24.53
C LYS A 10 -11.60 9.99 -24.38
N ARG A 11 -10.47 10.67 -24.19
CA ARG A 11 -9.18 10.01 -24.22
C ARG A 11 -8.36 10.25 -22.95
N ILE A 12 -8.32 11.46 -22.42
CA ILE A 12 -7.44 11.79 -21.30
C ILE A 12 -8.08 11.46 -19.96
N LEU A 13 -9.33 11.87 -19.73
CA LEU A 13 -10.01 11.58 -18.46
C LEU A 13 -10.06 10.10 -18.14
N PRO A 14 -10.39 9.18 -19.05
CA PRO A 14 -10.34 7.74 -18.77
C PRO A 14 -8.94 7.26 -18.31
N ILE A 15 -7.86 7.83 -18.86
CA ILE A 15 -6.50 7.50 -18.43
C ILE A 15 -6.22 8.06 -17.03
N ILE A 16 -6.63 9.29 -16.75
CA ILE A 16 -6.47 9.91 -15.44
C ILE A 16 -7.25 9.13 -14.38
N GLU A 17 -8.51 8.76 -14.66
CA GLU A 17 -9.37 8.01 -13.75
C GLU A 17 -8.82 6.61 -13.46
N SER A 18 -8.30 5.91 -14.46
CA SER A 18 -7.76 4.55 -14.27
C SER A 18 -6.37 4.50 -13.64
N SER A 19 -5.53 5.52 -13.88
CA SER A 19 -4.10 5.44 -13.56
C SER A 19 -3.58 6.50 -12.60
N CYS A 20 -4.35 7.58 -12.35
CA CYS A 20 -3.91 8.70 -11.52
C CYS A 20 -4.85 8.95 -10.33
N ALA A 21 -6.16 8.90 -10.57
CA ALA A 21 -7.18 9.32 -9.60
C ALA A 21 -7.11 8.58 -8.28
N ARG A 22 -6.76 7.30 -8.29
CA ARG A 22 -6.56 6.47 -7.07
C ARG A 22 -5.68 7.14 -6.02
N CYS A 23 -4.64 7.87 -6.46
CA CYS A 23 -3.69 8.53 -5.58
C CYS A 23 -3.85 10.06 -5.54
N HIS A 24 -4.57 10.64 -6.50
CA HIS A 24 -4.64 12.08 -6.69
C HIS A 24 -6.05 12.69 -6.53
N THR A 25 -6.99 11.94 -5.95
CA THR A 25 -8.34 12.44 -5.59
C THR A 25 -8.67 12.14 -4.13
N GLY A 26 -9.61 12.87 -3.55
CA GLY A 26 -10.00 12.73 -2.14
C GLY A 26 -8.86 13.00 -1.18
N ASP A 27 -8.75 12.17 -0.14
CA ASP A 27 -7.70 12.25 0.89
C ASP A 27 -6.50 11.32 0.57
N ALA A 28 -6.33 10.95 -0.69
CA ALA A 28 -5.27 10.03 -1.10
C ALA A 28 -3.88 10.70 -1.08
N PRO A 29 -2.78 9.93 -0.91
CA PRO A 29 -1.45 10.46 -0.58
C PRO A 29 -0.84 11.37 -1.66
N GLY A 30 -1.23 11.20 -2.92
CA GLY A 30 -0.74 12.03 -4.02
C GLY A 30 -1.34 13.43 -4.06
N THR A 31 -2.43 13.68 -3.33
CA THR A 31 -3.17 14.95 -3.35
C THR A 31 -2.36 16.10 -2.76
N THR A 32 -1.43 15.84 -1.86
CA THR A 32 -0.48 16.83 -1.33
C THR A 32 0.45 17.42 -2.41
N HIS A 33 0.67 16.67 -3.49
CA HIS A 33 1.53 17.09 -4.60
C HIS A 33 0.73 17.61 -5.80
N ALA A 34 -0.40 16.97 -6.10
CA ALA A 34 -1.30 17.36 -7.19
C ALA A 34 -2.72 16.83 -6.87
N LEU A 35 -3.63 17.71 -6.58
CA LEU A 35 -5.04 17.38 -6.43
C LEU A 35 -5.73 17.41 -7.80
N LEU A 36 -6.29 16.27 -8.23
CA LEU A 36 -6.93 16.09 -9.53
C LEU A 36 -8.43 15.76 -9.37
N GLU A 37 -9.14 16.63 -8.66
CA GLU A 37 -10.58 16.45 -8.33
C GLU A 37 -11.53 16.72 -9.49
N THR A 38 -11.10 17.58 -10.42
CA THR A 38 -11.94 18.05 -11.52
C THR A 38 -11.19 18.09 -12.83
N ALA A 39 -11.92 18.14 -13.95
CA ALA A 39 -11.33 18.33 -15.26
C ALA A 39 -10.48 19.62 -15.34
N SER A 40 -10.90 20.67 -14.63
CA SER A 40 -10.13 21.91 -14.49
C SER A 40 -8.79 21.70 -13.81
N ASP A 41 -8.74 20.88 -12.75
CA ASP A 41 -7.49 20.57 -12.04
C ASP A 41 -6.54 19.80 -12.95
N VAL A 42 -7.04 18.78 -13.65
CA VAL A 42 -6.25 18.00 -14.61
C VAL A 42 -5.63 18.91 -15.68
N SER A 43 -6.40 19.88 -16.20
CA SER A 43 -5.90 20.88 -17.15
C SER A 43 -4.86 21.80 -16.52
N ALA A 44 -5.08 22.27 -15.30
CA ALA A 44 -4.15 23.16 -14.59
C ALA A 44 -2.79 22.48 -14.32
N TYR A 45 -2.80 21.18 -14.03
CA TYR A 45 -1.60 20.38 -13.83
C TYR A 45 -1.00 19.77 -15.11
N ALA A 46 -1.57 20.01 -16.29
CA ALA A 46 -1.18 19.35 -17.54
C ALA A 46 0.33 19.36 -17.79
N PHE A 47 0.99 20.50 -17.59
CA PHE A 47 2.43 20.61 -17.80
C PHE A 47 3.24 19.74 -16.81
N ALA A 48 2.87 19.76 -15.53
CA ALA A 48 3.53 18.96 -14.51
C ALA A 48 3.29 17.46 -14.76
N VAL A 49 2.05 17.06 -15.08
CA VAL A 49 1.70 15.69 -15.45
C VAL A 49 2.54 15.21 -16.63
N SER A 50 2.66 16.01 -17.68
CA SER A 50 3.50 15.68 -18.84
C SER A 50 4.96 15.41 -18.41
N ALA A 51 5.52 16.27 -17.57
CA ALA A 51 6.92 16.16 -17.17
C ALA A 51 7.20 14.89 -16.36
N VAL A 52 6.33 14.54 -15.39
CA VAL A 52 6.52 13.35 -14.53
C VAL A 52 6.20 12.05 -15.26
N VAL A 53 5.25 12.08 -16.21
CA VAL A 53 4.93 10.91 -17.06
C VAL A 53 6.06 10.69 -18.06
N GLU A 54 6.61 11.73 -18.67
CA GLU A 54 7.75 11.63 -19.60
C GLU A 54 9.01 11.13 -18.90
N ALA A 55 9.25 11.57 -17.66
CA ALA A 55 10.37 11.10 -16.85
C ALA A 55 10.17 9.67 -16.31
N GLY A 56 8.98 9.08 -16.45
CA GLY A 56 8.66 7.75 -15.91
C GLY A 56 8.56 7.72 -14.38
N VAL A 57 8.34 8.88 -13.74
CA VAL A 57 8.11 8.98 -12.28
C VAL A 57 6.67 8.65 -11.94
N MET A 58 5.73 8.96 -12.84
CA MET A 58 4.31 8.69 -12.68
C MET A 58 3.74 7.89 -13.87
N PRO A 59 2.84 6.91 -13.60
CA PRO A 59 2.56 6.29 -12.30
C PRO A 59 3.81 5.69 -11.64
N PRO A 60 3.87 5.56 -10.29
CA PRO A 60 5.07 5.07 -9.58
C PRO A 60 5.21 3.54 -9.73
N TRP A 61 5.59 3.08 -10.91
CA TRP A 61 5.76 1.68 -11.26
C TRP A 61 7.23 1.40 -11.64
N PRO A 62 8.06 0.92 -10.69
CA PRO A 62 9.49 0.72 -10.92
C PRO A 62 9.83 -0.54 -11.74
N ALA A 63 8.88 -1.47 -11.92
CA ALA A 63 9.12 -2.69 -12.68
C ALA A 63 9.33 -2.37 -14.17
N SER A 64 10.37 -2.94 -14.76
CA SER A 64 10.65 -2.76 -16.18
C SER A 64 9.95 -3.84 -17.03
N ASN A 65 9.81 -3.59 -18.31
CA ASN A 65 9.31 -4.56 -19.30
C ASN A 65 10.25 -5.77 -19.51
N LEU A 66 11.42 -5.79 -18.87
CA LEU A 66 12.32 -6.93 -18.80
C LEU A 66 11.97 -7.88 -17.65
N SER A 67 11.09 -7.46 -16.76
CA SER A 67 10.57 -8.27 -15.68
C SER A 67 9.54 -9.29 -16.18
N VAL A 68 9.16 -10.23 -15.29
CA VAL A 68 7.96 -11.05 -15.52
C VAL A 68 6.72 -10.16 -15.49
N PRO A 69 5.64 -10.53 -16.21
CA PRO A 69 4.37 -9.80 -16.10
C PRO A 69 3.86 -9.82 -14.65
N PHE A 70 3.39 -8.69 -14.17
CA PHE A 70 2.72 -8.58 -12.88
C PHE A 70 1.22 -8.51 -13.08
N GLU A 71 0.45 -9.08 -12.14
CA GLU A 71 -1.00 -9.17 -12.23
C GLU A 71 -1.66 -7.78 -12.16
N HIS A 72 -1.13 -6.89 -11.32
CA HIS A 72 -1.61 -5.52 -11.15
C HIS A 72 -0.56 -4.52 -11.65
N ASP A 73 -0.32 -4.53 -12.97
CA ASP A 73 0.60 -3.58 -13.60
C ASP A 73 -0.08 -2.20 -13.70
N TRP A 74 0.43 -1.23 -12.96
CA TRP A 74 -0.06 0.14 -12.95
C TRP A 74 0.65 1.06 -13.94
N SER A 75 1.57 0.54 -14.72
CA SER A 75 2.25 1.33 -15.75
C SER A 75 1.27 1.81 -16.82
N LEU A 76 1.53 2.97 -17.38
CA LEU A 76 0.81 3.41 -18.58
C LEU A 76 1.27 2.59 -19.79
N SER A 77 0.31 2.20 -20.63
CA SER A 77 0.66 1.72 -21.95
C SER A 77 1.44 2.82 -22.72
N GLN A 78 2.28 2.42 -23.66
CA GLN A 78 3.00 3.39 -24.49
C GLN A 78 2.04 4.38 -25.16
N GLN A 79 0.89 3.88 -25.65
CA GLN A 79 -0.13 4.68 -26.32
C GLN A 79 -0.80 5.70 -25.36
N ASP A 80 -1.07 5.31 -24.12
CA ASP A 80 -1.66 6.20 -23.11
C ASP A 80 -0.67 7.25 -22.67
N ARG A 81 0.58 6.84 -22.44
CA ARG A 81 1.68 7.75 -22.12
C ARG A 81 1.88 8.82 -23.18
N GLU A 82 1.95 8.43 -24.45
CA GLU A 82 2.08 9.34 -25.58
C GLU A 82 0.88 10.28 -25.68
N ALA A 83 -0.35 9.79 -25.48
CA ALA A 83 -1.56 10.60 -25.52
C ALA A 83 -1.56 11.69 -24.45
N VAL A 84 -1.22 11.34 -23.19
CA VAL A 84 -1.15 12.29 -22.09
C VAL A 84 -0.09 13.36 -22.35
N ILE A 85 1.11 12.95 -22.76
CA ILE A 85 2.21 13.90 -23.07
C ILE A 85 1.83 14.83 -24.20
N GLN A 86 1.27 14.31 -25.29
CA GLN A 86 0.89 15.13 -26.45
C GLN A 86 -0.23 16.12 -26.11
N TRP A 87 -1.28 15.66 -25.38
CA TRP A 87 -2.36 16.50 -24.91
C TRP A 87 -1.85 17.65 -24.04
N ALA A 88 -1.04 17.33 -23.05
CA ALA A 88 -0.48 18.32 -22.14
C ALA A 88 0.42 19.34 -22.84
N ARG A 89 1.27 18.89 -23.78
CA ARG A 89 2.14 19.76 -24.59
C ARG A 89 1.36 20.64 -25.55
N SER A 90 0.15 20.24 -25.95
CA SER A 90 -0.75 21.07 -26.77
C SER A 90 -1.57 22.08 -25.97
N GLY A 91 -1.29 22.22 -24.67
CA GLY A 91 -1.90 23.19 -23.78
C GLY A 91 -2.92 22.61 -22.79
N GLY A 92 -3.12 21.30 -22.75
CA GLY A 92 -3.96 20.63 -21.75
C GLY A 92 -5.44 21.09 -21.82
N SER A 93 -5.96 21.36 -23.03
CA SER A 93 -7.32 21.87 -23.20
C SER A 93 -8.36 20.83 -22.84
N ILE A 94 -9.47 21.27 -22.25
CA ILE A 94 -10.63 20.45 -21.91
C ILE A 94 -11.78 20.72 -22.87
N ASP A 95 -12.52 19.66 -23.20
CA ASP A 95 -13.70 19.68 -24.07
C ASP A 95 -14.96 19.15 -23.32
N ILE A 96 -14.93 19.31 -21.99
CA ILE A 96 -15.98 18.94 -21.04
C ILE A 96 -16.13 20.09 -20.02
N GLU A 97 -17.22 20.06 -19.24
CA GLU A 97 -17.43 21.04 -18.17
C GLU A 97 -16.26 21.03 -17.17
N PRO A 98 -15.65 22.20 -16.87
CA PRO A 98 -14.48 22.30 -15.98
C PRO A 98 -14.68 21.68 -14.59
N SER A 99 -15.91 21.71 -14.08
CA SER A 99 -16.29 21.17 -12.76
C SER A 99 -16.59 19.68 -12.78
N THR A 100 -16.45 19.00 -13.93
CA THR A 100 -16.65 17.55 -14.01
C THR A 100 -15.71 16.85 -13.04
N LYS A 101 -16.28 16.07 -12.13
CA LYS A 101 -15.52 15.34 -11.10
C LYS A 101 -14.75 14.19 -11.73
N ILE A 102 -13.54 14.00 -11.24
CA ILE A 102 -12.68 12.86 -11.54
C ILE A 102 -12.90 11.83 -10.44
N ALA A 103 -13.11 10.60 -10.82
CA ALA A 103 -13.25 9.48 -9.89
C ALA A 103 -12.28 8.37 -10.28
N ALA A 104 -11.72 7.67 -9.30
CA ALA A 104 -10.96 6.46 -9.59
C ALA A 104 -11.88 5.43 -10.24
N SER A 105 -11.43 4.86 -11.35
CA SER A 105 -12.23 3.89 -12.13
C SER A 105 -12.34 2.52 -11.47
N GLU A 106 -11.44 2.22 -10.57
CA GLU A 106 -11.44 0.98 -9.79
C GLU A 106 -11.76 1.30 -8.33
N GLU A 107 -12.83 0.71 -7.82
CA GLU A 107 -13.07 0.66 -6.38
C GLU A 107 -11.98 -0.21 -5.74
N VAL A 108 -11.51 0.21 -4.56
CA VAL A 108 -10.61 -0.61 -3.75
C VAL A 108 -11.34 -1.91 -3.43
N HIS A 109 -10.74 -3.04 -3.81
CA HIS A 109 -11.32 -4.34 -3.50
C HIS A 109 -11.23 -4.58 -1.99
N HIS A 110 -12.38 -4.80 -1.35
CA HIS A 110 -12.47 -5.12 0.07
C HIS A 110 -12.72 -6.61 0.28
N LEU A 111 -12.15 -7.16 1.34
CA LEU A 111 -12.36 -8.55 1.74
C LEU A 111 -13.79 -8.72 2.27
N ALA A 112 -14.70 -9.18 1.38
CA ALA A 112 -16.12 -9.28 1.70
C ALA A 112 -16.41 -10.36 2.76
N ASP A 113 -15.69 -11.49 2.69
CA ASP A 113 -15.90 -12.67 3.55
C ASP A 113 -14.62 -12.92 4.35
N PHE A 114 -14.49 -12.29 5.51
CA PHE A 114 -13.40 -12.57 6.44
C PHE A 114 -13.93 -13.33 7.67
N ASP A 115 -13.07 -14.17 8.24
CA ASP A 115 -13.42 -14.97 9.42
C ASP A 115 -13.08 -14.24 10.72
N GLN A 116 -12.12 -13.32 10.67
CA GLN A 116 -11.61 -12.64 11.85
C GLN A 116 -11.12 -11.24 11.54
N GLU A 117 -11.45 -10.30 12.42
CA GLU A 117 -10.87 -8.96 12.45
C GLU A 117 -10.07 -8.80 13.74
N MET A 118 -8.82 -8.41 13.61
CA MET A 118 -7.88 -8.24 14.71
C MET A 118 -7.50 -6.78 14.86
N PHE A 119 -7.25 -6.40 16.10
CA PHE A 119 -6.80 -5.07 16.47
C PHE A 119 -5.45 -5.15 17.19
N PRO A 120 -4.69 -4.06 17.26
CA PRO A 120 -3.42 -4.03 17.98
C PRO A 120 -3.61 -4.34 19.46
N ILE A 121 -2.67 -5.08 20.07
CA ILE A 121 -2.68 -5.29 21.50
C ILE A 121 -2.14 -4.04 22.19
N GLY A 122 -3.05 -3.26 22.77
CA GLY A 122 -2.79 -2.02 23.50
C GLY A 122 -3.20 -0.77 22.72
N ASN A 123 -3.44 0.29 23.45
CA ASN A 123 -3.80 1.59 22.88
C ASN A 123 -2.55 2.36 22.48
N TYR A 124 -2.66 3.07 21.38
CA TYR A 124 -1.63 3.98 20.90
C TYR A 124 -2.26 5.36 20.65
N ASP A 125 -1.78 6.37 21.36
CA ASP A 125 -2.36 7.72 21.33
C ASP A 125 -1.61 8.68 20.37
N GLY A 126 -0.69 8.14 19.57
CA GLY A 126 0.18 8.93 18.70
C GLY A 126 1.34 9.58 19.46
N GLU A 127 2.45 9.86 18.78
CA GLU A 127 3.60 10.55 19.37
C GLU A 127 3.67 12.01 18.91
N LYS A 128 3.55 12.93 19.88
CA LYS A 128 3.55 14.37 19.59
C LYS A 128 4.97 14.90 19.39
N GLY A 129 5.13 15.72 18.37
CA GLY A 129 6.38 16.46 18.12
C GLY A 129 7.36 15.77 17.18
N GLN A 130 6.96 14.68 16.55
CA GLN A 130 7.69 14.04 15.45
C GLN A 130 6.86 14.14 14.18
N SER A 131 7.49 14.25 13.02
CA SER A 131 6.84 14.20 11.72
C SER A 131 6.62 12.78 11.24
N ASP A 132 7.51 11.87 11.65
CA ASP A 132 7.51 10.48 11.20
C ASP A 132 7.74 9.54 12.38
N GLU A 133 6.98 8.48 12.44
CA GLU A 133 7.13 7.42 13.43
C GLU A 133 6.93 6.04 12.80
N TYR A 134 7.75 5.08 13.22
CA TYR A 134 7.62 3.67 12.89
C TYR A 134 7.33 2.89 14.15
N ARG A 135 6.16 2.25 14.19
CA ARG A 135 5.71 1.53 15.38
C ARG A 135 5.21 0.14 15.03
N CYS A 136 5.65 -0.85 15.79
CA CYS A 136 5.27 -2.23 15.65
C CYS A 136 4.19 -2.60 16.65
N PHE A 137 3.14 -3.29 16.17
CA PHE A 137 2.04 -3.76 17.01
C PHE A 137 1.82 -5.25 16.83
N ILE A 138 1.41 -5.91 17.91
CA ILE A 138 1.02 -7.32 17.89
C ILE A 138 -0.46 -7.42 17.50
N TYR A 139 -0.74 -8.26 16.48
CA TYR A 139 -2.08 -8.70 16.11
C TYR A 139 -2.14 -10.21 16.29
N ASP A 140 -2.94 -10.67 17.24
CA ASP A 140 -2.95 -12.09 17.65
C ASP A 140 -4.21 -12.78 17.14
N PRO A 141 -4.09 -13.73 16.19
CA PRO A 141 -5.22 -14.52 15.72
C PRO A 141 -5.65 -15.61 16.71
N GLN A 142 -4.88 -15.86 17.79
CA GLN A 142 -5.16 -16.85 18.83
C GLN A 142 -5.41 -18.26 18.26
N LEU A 143 -4.64 -18.65 17.26
CA LEU A 143 -4.79 -19.95 16.61
C LEU A 143 -4.40 -21.09 17.55
N THR A 144 -5.28 -22.07 17.69
CA THR A 144 -5.06 -23.30 18.45
C THR A 144 -4.73 -24.51 17.59
N GLU A 145 -4.91 -24.38 16.28
CA GLU A 145 -4.61 -25.38 15.25
C GLU A 145 -3.96 -24.68 14.04
N ARG A 146 -3.30 -25.48 13.18
CA ARG A 146 -2.76 -24.97 11.91
C ARG A 146 -3.90 -24.46 11.03
N LYS A 147 -3.72 -23.27 10.47
CA LYS A 147 -4.59 -22.70 9.44
C LYS A 147 -3.77 -22.11 8.29
N TYR A 148 -4.45 -21.89 7.18
CA TYR A 148 -3.90 -21.17 6.04
C TYR A 148 -4.59 -19.81 5.93
N LEU A 149 -3.80 -18.73 5.92
CA LEU A 149 -4.31 -17.41 5.58
C LEU A 149 -4.48 -17.38 4.06
N VAL A 150 -5.72 -17.36 3.60
CA VAL A 150 -6.06 -17.38 2.16
C VAL A 150 -6.45 -16.02 1.61
N GLY A 151 -6.70 -15.07 2.49
CA GLY A 151 -6.95 -13.66 2.16
C GLY A 151 -6.78 -12.78 3.38
N TYR A 152 -6.47 -11.52 3.16
CA TYR A 152 -6.34 -10.52 4.23
C TYR A 152 -6.56 -9.11 3.71
N GLU A 153 -6.85 -8.22 4.65
CA GLU A 153 -6.98 -6.79 4.38
C GLU A 153 -6.53 -5.99 5.60
N PHE A 154 -5.73 -4.97 5.39
CA PHE A 154 -5.43 -3.97 6.41
C PHE A 154 -6.38 -2.78 6.25
N ILE A 155 -7.02 -2.38 7.35
CA ILE A 155 -7.95 -1.26 7.39
C ILE A 155 -7.35 -0.17 8.28
N PRO A 156 -6.85 0.92 7.71
CA PRO A 156 -6.38 2.06 8.51
C PRO A 156 -7.55 2.73 9.23
N ASP A 157 -7.38 3.04 10.51
CA ASP A 157 -8.34 3.85 11.27
C ASP A 157 -8.13 5.35 10.98
N GLN A 158 -6.87 5.78 10.95
CA GLN A 158 -6.49 7.17 10.72
C GLN A 158 -5.83 7.33 9.34
N THR A 159 -6.65 7.40 8.28
CA THR A 159 -6.19 7.43 6.89
C THR A 159 -5.28 8.62 6.55
N GLU A 160 -5.39 9.72 7.31
CA GLU A 160 -4.59 10.94 7.10
C GLU A 160 -3.14 10.78 7.59
N VAL A 161 -2.90 9.91 8.57
CA VAL A 161 -1.58 9.77 9.20
C VAL A 161 -0.94 8.39 9.02
N VAL A 162 -1.74 7.34 8.72
CA VAL A 162 -1.21 6.01 8.39
C VAL A 162 -0.66 6.02 6.98
N HIS A 163 0.67 6.16 6.87
CA HIS A 163 1.33 6.33 5.58
C HIS A 163 1.58 5.01 4.85
N HIS A 164 2.12 3.99 5.53
CA HIS A 164 2.24 2.63 5.03
C HIS A 164 2.45 1.61 6.16
N LEU A 165 2.31 0.34 5.81
CA LEU A 165 2.49 -0.78 6.74
C LEU A 165 3.37 -1.86 6.10
N VAL A 166 4.21 -2.47 6.93
CA VAL A 166 4.88 -3.74 6.64
C VAL A 166 4.39 -4.80 7.63
N GLY A 167 3.75 -5.84 7.14
CA GLY A 167 3.23 -6.92 7.96
C GLY A 167 4.15 -8.14 7.98
N TYR A 168 4.30 -8.73 9.16
CA TYR A 168 5.13 -9.91 9.39
C TYR A 168 4.32 -11.01 10.07
N ARG A 169 4.50 -12.26 9.61
CA ARG A 169 4.21 -13.44 10.39
C ARG A 169 5.36 -13.66 11.35
N VAL A 170 5.06 -13.88 12.63
CA VAL A 170 6.04 -14.10 13.70
C VAL A 170 5.72 -15.41 14.41
N PRO A 171 6.68 -16.33 14.54
CA PRO A 171 6.44 -17.60 15.22
C PRO A 171 6.30 -17.41 16.74
N LYS A 172 5.54 -18.31 17.36
CA LYS A 172 5.23 -18.29 18.80
C LYS A 172 6.44 -18.21 19.73
N GLU A 173 7.59 -18.74 19.28
CA GLU A 173 8.85 -18.71 20.03
C GLU A 173 9.35 -17.29 20.33
N LEU A 174 8.89 -16.32 19.57
CA LEU A 174 9.22 -14.90 19.77
C LEU A 174 8.15 -14.13 20.56
N ARG A 175 7.08 -14.80 21.01
CA ARG A 175 5.97 -14.15 21.70
C ARG A 175 6.41 -13.44 22.98
N GLU A 176 7.19 -14.11 23.82
CA GLU A 176 7.72 -13.50 25.06
C GLU A 176 8.57 -12.25 24.75
N SER A 177 9.40 -12.31 23.71
CA SER A 177 10.20 -11.16 23.28
C SER A 177 9.34 -10.01 22.78
N ALA A 178 8.25 -10.31 22.08
CA ALA A 178 7.29 -9.30 21.61
C ALA A 178 6.52 -8.66 22.77
N ASP A 179 6.06 -9.49 23.73
CA ASP A 179 5.33 -9.02 24.92
C ASP A 179 6.21 -8.13 25.82
N LEU A 180 7.52 -8.43 25.92
CA LEU A 180 8.47 -7.58 26.65
C LEU A 180 8.72 -6.22 25.98
N LYS A 181 8.60 -6.15 24.65
CA LYS A 181 8.72 -4.89 23.91
C LYS A 181 7.42 -4.09 23.94
N ASN A 182 6.29 -4.79 23.87
CA ASN A 182 4.99 -4.14 23.94
C ASN A 182 4.87 -3.37 25.26
N PHE A 183 4.40 -2.14 25.18
CA PHE A 183 4.33 -1.20 26.32
C PHE A 183 5.67 -0.78 26.94
N SER A 184 6.82 -1.06 26.33
CA SER A 184 8.13 -0.72 26.89
C SER A 184 8.35 0.78 27.10
N ASP A 185 7.62 1.61 26.35
CA ASP A 185 7.59 3.07 26.44
C ASP A 185 6.28 3.63 27.08
N GLY A 186 5.42 2.74 27.58
CA GLY A 186 4.16 3.10 28.24
C GLY A 186 2.95 3.19 27.30
N GLN A 187 3.14 2.94 25.99
CA GLN A 187 2.07 2.88 24.99
C GLN A 187 1.99 1.49 24.37
N GLY A 188 0.87 1.17 23.70
CA GLY A 188 0.73 -0.05 22.91
C GLY A 188 1.78 -0.11 21.80
N GLY A 189 2.28 -1.31 21.52
CA GLY A 189 3.35 -1.51 20.55
C GLY A 189 4.73 -1.07 21.06
N TRP A 190 5.69 -0.92 20.13
CA TRP A 190 7.05 -0.41 20.40
C TRP A 190 7.61 0.29 19.17
N SER A 191 8.51 1.26 19.37
CA SER A 191 9.23 1.91 18.27
C SER A 191 10.10 0.88 17.53
N CYS A 192 9.99 0.86 16.21
CA CYS A 192 10.72 -0.06 15.33
C CYS A 192 10.98 0.59 13.96
N PHE A 193 12.14 0.27 13.37
CA PHE A 193 12.48 0.73 12.03
C PHE A 193 13.27 -0.36 11.32
N GLY A 194 12.93 -0.64 10.06
CA GLY A 194 13.63 -1.65 9.25
C GLY A 194 13.36 -3.10 9.66
N GLY A 195 12.22 -3.35 10.33
CA GLY A 195 11.77 -4.67 10.76
C GLY A 195 11.21 -4.69 12.18
N THR A 196 10.81 -5.86 12.66
CA THR A 196 10.13 -6.00 13.96
C THR A 196 11.05 -5.80 15.17
N GLY A 197 12.38 -5.88 14.99
CA GLY A 197 13.34 -5.90 16.09
C GLY A 197 13.26 -7.15 16.98
N LEU A 198 12.57 -8.20 16.55
CA LEU A 198 12.48 -9.50 17.20
C LEU A 198 13.48 -10.49 16.58
N GLY A 199 14.14 -11.32 17.38
CA GLY A 199 14.98 -12.43 16.88
C GLY A 199 16.42 -12.08 16.51
N GLY A 200 16.95 -10.91 16.90
CA GLY A 200 18.35 -10.51 16.68
C GLY A 200 18.70 -10.12 15.24
N SER A 201 20.00 -10.04 14.91
CA SER A 201 20.52 -9.48 13.66
C SER A 201 20.34 -10.34 12.41
N GLN A 202 19.67 -11.46 12.49
CA GLN A 202 19.38 -12.31 11.32
C GLN A 202 18.06 -11.87 10.70
N ILE A 203 18.13 -10.90 9.80
CA ILE A 203 17.03 -10.53 8.93
C ILE A 203 16.66 -11.78 8.12
N GLY A 204 15.42 -12.26 8.27
CA GLY A 204 14.83 -13.21 7.34
C GLY A 204 14.67 -14.66 7.79
N THR A 205 15.09 -15.08 8.99
CA THR A 205 14.99 -16.49 9.38
C THR A 205 13.83 -16.83 10.32
N LEU A 206 13.30 -15.89 11.08
CA LEU A 206 12.21 -16.13 12.03
C LEU A 206 10.95 -15.31 11.73
N ASN A 207 11.12 -14.07 11.25
CA ASN A 207 9.99 -13.21 10.90
C ASN A 207 9.83 -13.18 9.38
N GLN A 208 8.73 -13.72 8.90
CA GLN A 208 8.41 -13.71 7.47
C GLN A 208 7.60 -12.46 7.15
N MET A 209 8.12 -11.57 6.31
CA MET A 209 7.31 -10.50 5.74
C MET A 209 6.19 -11.11 4.90
N ILE A 210 4.96 -10.67 5.12
CA ILE A 210 3.79 -11.21 4.44
C ILE A 210 3.07 -10.19 3.59
N THR A 211 3.20 -8.91 3.93
CA THR A 211 2.49 -7.85 3.21
C THR A 211 3.23 -6.52 3.29
N LEU A 212 3.00 -5.73 2.27
CA LEU A 212 3.19 -4.29 2.22
C LEU A 212 1.85 -3.66 1.91
N TRP A 213 1.45 -2.66 2.67
CA TRP A 213 0.25 -1.90 2.40
C TRP A 213 0.60 -0.41 2.30
N GLY A 214 -0.05 0.27 1.39
CA GLY A 214 -0.08 1.71 1.25
C GLY A 214 -1.47 2.18 0.84
N PRO A 215 -1.80 3.46 0.96
CA PRO A 215 -3.08 4.01 0.55
C PRO A 215 -3.46 3.59 -0.87
N GLY A 216 -4.70 3.13 -1.03
CA GLY A 216 -5.19 2.55 -2.28
C GLY A 216 -4.94 1.05 -2.45
N THR A 217 -4.19 0.40 -1.54
CA THR A 217 -4.07 -1.06 -1.50
C THR A 217 -5.30 -1.63 -0.81
N GLY A 218 -6.02 -2.50 -1.51
CA GLY A 218 -7.18 -3.21 -0.97
C GLY A 218 -6.84 -4.57 -0.37
N ALA A 219 -7.86 -5.45 -0.36
CA ALA A 219 -7.70 -6.82 0.07
C ALA A 219 -6.75 -7.59 -0.85
N VAL A 220 -6.03 -8.51 -0.24
CA VAL A 220 -5.21 -9.52 -0.94
C VAL A 220 -5.87 -10.87 -0.73
N GLU A 221 -6.23 -11.53 -1.80
CA GLU A 221 -6.66 -12.93 -1.80
C GLU A 221 -5.65 -13.74 -2.58
N TYR A 222 -5.11 -14.80 -1.93
CA TYR A 222 -4.19 -15.69 -2.64
C TYR A 222 -4.94 -16.45 -3.74
N HIS A 223 -4.23 -16.73 -4.82
CA HIS A 223 -4.78 -17.53 -5.91
C HIS A 223 -5.42 -18.82 -5.36
N HIS A 224 -6.53 -19.23 -5.97
CA HIS A 224 -7.30 -20.40 -5.52
C HIS A 224 -6.41 -21.61 -5.22
N GLY A 225 -6.59 -22.19 -4.04
CA GLY A 225 -5.79 -23.32 -3.57
C GLY A 225 -4.43 -22.96 -2.99
N HIS A 226 -4.13 -21.69 -2.75
CA HIS A 226 -2.89 -21.23 -2.13
C HIS A 226 -3.16 -20.47 -0.83
N GLY A 227 -2.18 -20.45 0.08
CA GLY A 227 -2.30 -19.72 1.35
C GLY A 227 -1.00 -19.73 2.15
N LEU A 228 -0.87 -18.76 3.05
CA LEU A 228 0.26 -18.70 3.98
C LEU A 228 -0.02 -19.61 5.19
N ILE A 229 0.92 -20.49 5.51
CA ILE A 229 0.80 -21.34 6.72
C ILE A 229 0.93 -20.49 7.98
N MET A 230 0.00 -20.71 8.92
CA MET A 230 0.06 -20.20 10.29
C MET A 230 -0.05 -21.37 11.26
N GLU A 231 0.97 -21.54 12.09
CA GLU A 231 1.00 -22.57 13.10
C GLU A 231 0.30 -22.12 14.41
N PRO A 232 -0.11 -23.04 15.28
CA PRO A 232 -0.68 -22.67 16.57
C PRO A 232 0.23 -21.77 17.39
N GLY A 233 -0.32 -20.61 17.78
CA GLY A 233 0.40 -19.60 18.55
C GLY A 233 1.25 -18.64 17.72
N ASP A 234 1.34 -18.79 16.40
CA ASP A 234 1.89 -17.76 15.53
C ASP A 234 1.03 -16.49 15.61
N PHE A 235 1.65 -15.34 15.43
CA PHE A 235 0.98 -14.05 15.48
C PHE A 235 1.53 -13.12 14.39
N PHE A 236 0.88 -11.99 14.20
CA PHE A 236 1.35 -10.96 13.30
C PHE A 236 2.00 -9.82 14.07
N VAL A 237 3.00 -9.21 13.46
CA VAL A 237 3.51 -7.91 13.85
C VAL A 237 3.37 -6.99 12.66
N MET A 238 2.64 -5.89 12.87
CA MET A 238 2.44 -4.85 11.87
C MET A 238 3.31 -3.66 12.23
N GLN A 239 4.30 -3.37 11.37
CA GLN A 239 5.08 -2.14 11.44
C GLN A 239 4.32 -1.06 10.68
N ILE A 240 3.72 -0.14 11.39
CA ILE A 240 3.00 1.00 10.80
C ILE A 240 3.92 2.21 10.78
N HIS A 241 4.02 2.86 9.64
CA HIS A 241 4.62 4.16 9.48
C HIS A 241 3.54 5.22 9.55
N TYR A 242 3.65 6.09 10.53
CA TYR A 242 2.82 7.28 10.67
C TYR A 242 3.57 8.49 10.14
N HIS A 243 2.85 9.35 9.44
CA HIS A 243 3.33 10.67 9.03
C HIS A 243 2.39 11.73 9.60
N TYR A 244 2.91 12.62 10.44
CA TYR A 244 2.13 13.63 11.15
C TYR A 244 2.45 15.03 10.65
N ASP A 245 1.46 15.71 10.09
CA ASP A 245 1.61 17.12 9.71
C ASP A 245 1.39 18.07 10.90
N VAL A 246 0.38 17.83 11.72
CA VAL A 246 -0.01 18.74 12.82
C VAL A 246 -0.39 17.98 14.10
N GLU A 247 -1.16 16.92 14.01
CA GLU A 247 -1.70 16.17 15.15
C GLU A 247 -1.34 14.69 15.03
N ALA A 248 -1.13 14.05 16.17
CA ALA A 248 -0.93 12.61 16.28
C ALA A 248 -2.19 12.01 16.93
N PRO A 249 -3.20 11.60 16.15
CA PRO A 249 -4.41 10.98 16.67
C PRO A 249 -4.12 9.58 17.20
N ALA A 250 -4.98 9.12 18.13
CA ALA A 250 -5.00 7.71 18.50
C ALA A 250 -5.36 6.84 17.29
N ASP A 251 -4.66 5.72 17.13
CA ASP A 251 -4.88 4.78 16.02
C ASP A 251 -5.28 3.40 16.53
N ASN A 252 -6.28 2.82 15.89
CA ASN A 252 -6.77 1.47 16.14
C ASN A 252 -7.01 0.72 14.82
N SER A 253 -6.07 0.86 13.89
CA SER A 253 -6.10 0.17 12.60
C SER A 253 -6.30 -1.32 12.76
N SER A 254 -7.11 -1.94 11.90
CA SER A 254 -7.43 -3.36 12.00
C SER A 254 -6.83 -4.20 10.87
N PHE A 255 -6.75 -5.51 11.13
CA PHE A 255 -6.32 -6.51 10.15
C PHE A 255 -7.36 -7.61 10.06
N ARG A 256 -7.96 -7.77 8.88
CA ARG A 256 -8.92 -8.82 8.56
C ARG A 256 -8.22 -10.00 7.96
N ALA A 257 -8.64 -11.19 8.36
CA ALA A 257 -8.09 -12.46 7.90
C ALA A 257 -9.18 -13.42 7.47
N LYS A 258 -8.94 -14.08 6.34
CA LYS A 258 -9.74 -15.18 5.83
C LYS A 258 -8.93 -16.46 5.96
N TRP A 259 -9.48 -17.43 6.64
CA TRP A 259 -8.80 -18.65 7.00
C TRP A 259 -9.30 -19.88 6.24
N SER A 260 -8.44 -20.86 6.06
CA SER A 260 -8.82 -22.19 5.60
C SER A 260 -8.12 -23.26 6.46
N THR A 261 -8.78 -24.40 6.64
CA THR A 261 -8.24 -25.61 7.26
C THR A 261 -8.00 -26.72 6.24
N ASP A 262 -8.18 -26.44 4.95
CA ASP A 262 -8.00 -27.41 3.88
C ASP A 262 -6.50 -27.74 3.72
N GLU A 263 -6.12 -28.96 4.06
CA GLU A 263 -4.74 -29.46 3.98
C GLU A 263 -4.22 -29.62 2.54
N SER A 264 -5.08 -29.48 1.53
CA SER A 264 -4.69 -29.50 0.12
C SER A 264 -4.15 -28.16 -0.38
N ILE A 265 -4.22 -27.11 0.46
CA ILE A 265 -3.69 -25.79 0.12
C ILE A 265 -2.18 -25.84 -0.07
N ILE A 266 -1.72 -25.27 -1.15
CA ILE A 266 -0.30 -25.12 -1.49
C ILE A 266 0.25 -23.93 -0.70
N PRO A 267 1.25 -24.15 0.16
CA PRO A 267 1.87 -23.06 0.91
C PRO A 267 2.52 -22.01 0.00
N VAL A 268 2.31 -20.75 0.32
CA VAL A 268 3.04 -19.63 -0.29
C VAL A 268 4.09 -19.10 0.67
N GLU A 269 5.20 -18.68 0.11
CA GLU A 269 6.28 -18.00 0.83
C GLU A 269 6.65 -16.72 0.07
N LEU A 270 6.90 -15.65 0.82
CA LEU A 270 7.43 -14.42 0.27
C LEU A 270 8.94 -14.43 0.38
N ILE A 271 9.61 -14.38 -0.76
CA ILE A 271 11.07 -14.35 -0.84
C ILE A 271 11.51 -12.91 -1.11
N GLN A 272 12.35 -12.38 -0.23
CA GLN A 272 12.95 -11.06 -0.38
C GLN A 272 14.28 -11.17 -1.12
N TYR A 273 14.42 -10.42 -2.20
CA TYR A 273 15.68 -10.25 -2.91
C TYR A 273 16.28 -8.88 -2.56
N PHE A 274 17.46 -8.88 -2.01
CA PHE A 274 18.19 -7.65 -1.68
C PHE A 274 19.23 -7.37 -2.76
N ALA A 275 19.24 -6.15 -3.29
CA ALA A 275 20.36 -5.69 -4.09
C ALA A 275 21.63 -5.55 -3.21
N PRO A 276 22.84 -5.70 -3.79
CA PRO A 276 24.07 -5.38 -3.09
C PRO A 276 24.02 -3.94 -2.53
N ALA A 277 24.62 -3.73 -1.35
CA ALA A 277 24.65 -2.41 -0.72
C ALA A 277 25.37 -1.35 -1.59
N GLU A 278 26.26 -1.80 -2.47
CA GLU A 278 26.93 -0.96 -3.44
C GLU A 278 26.43 -1.30 -4.84
N ILE A 279 25.67 -0.40 -5.44
CA ILE A 279 25.32 -0.44 -6.86
C ILE A 279 26.35 0.43 -7.57
N PRO A 280 27.29 -0.16 -8.35
CA PRO A 280 28.25 0.65 -9.09
C PRO A 280 27.50 1.54 -10.09
N CYS A 281 27.75 2.85 -10.03
CA CYS A 281 27.32 3.77 -11.07
C CYS A 281 28.15 3.45 -12.34
N SER A 282 27.46 3.07 -13.41
CA SER A 282 28.06 2.86 -14.74
C SER A 282 28.15 4.16 -15.50
#